data_3f85c5d3de954536bb32dee0538b8f9a
#
_entry.id   3f85c5d3de954536bb32dee0538b8f9a
#
_cell.length_a   1.000
_cell.length_b   1.000
_cell.length_c   1.000
_cell.angle_alpha   90.00
_cell.angle_beta   90.00
_cell.angle_gamma   90.00
#
_symmetry.space_group_name_H-M   'P 1'
#
loop_
_entity.id
_entity.type
_entity.pdbx_description
1 polymer ?
#
loop_
_entity_poly.entity_id
_entity_poly.type
_entity_poly.pdbx_seq_one_letter_code
_entity_poly.pdbx_strand_id
1 'polypeptide(L)'
;KRQILEKITGYVQDSIATNPGNLQDKTPENTDYTYIEPFLGGGAVFFSLKPKKAIINDLNEDLINAYRVIQSDKYKALIERLKQFSDSYHQDADGTYYDTRGWDREEDFFTKHDEVERAARMIFLNRTCYNGLYRVNNKGQFNTPMGRYRNPLICDESNIKEIHEYLSNPENQIEIMNGSYEQAIEKAKD
;
A
#
# COMPACT_ATOMS: atom_id res chain seq x y z
N LYS A 1 -4.34 -10.61 -13.85
CA LYS A 1 -4.07 -10.40 -12.40
C LYS A 1 -5.22 -10.90 -11.52
N ARG A 2 -6.50 -10.55 -11.81
CA ARG A 2 -7.67 -10.94 -11.00
C ARG A 2 -7.83 -12.45 -10.84
N GLN A 3 -7.67 -13.24 -11.91
CA GLN A 3 -7.74 -14.72 -11.87
C GLN A 3 -6.66 -15.37 -11.01
N ILE A 4 -5.45 -14.78 -10.94
CA ILE A 4 -4.37 -15.25 -10.08
C ILE A 4 -4.71 -14.98 -8.62
N LEU A 5 -5.23 -13.78 -8.32
CA LEU A 5 -5.64 -13.41 -6.97
C LEU A 5 -6.73 -14.36 -6.44
N GLU A 6 -7.77 -14.63 -7.22
CA GLU A 6 -8.84 -15.58 -6.85
C GLU A 6 -8.30 -16.97 -6.53
N LYS A 7 -7.31 -17.46 -7.30
CA LYS A 7 -6.63 -18.74 -7.01
C LYS A 7 -5.81 -18.69 -5.73
N ILE A 8 -5.01 -17.65 -5.53
CA ILE A 8 -4.16 -17.51 -4.33
C ILE A 8 -5.03 -17.42 -3.09
N THR A 9 -6.07 -16.60 -3.11
CA THR A 9 -7.00 -16.48 -1.96
C THR A 9 -7.72 -17.80 -1.68
N GLY A 10 -8.14 -18.54 -2.72
CA GLY A 10 -8.70 -19.88 -2.57
C GLY A 10 -7.73 -20.86 -1.89
N TYR A 11 -6.48 -20.93 -2.34
CA TYR A 11 -5.46 -21.78 -1.71
C TYR A 11 -5.19 -21.43 -0.25
N VAL A 12 -5.14 -20.14 0.09
CA VAL A 12 -4.93 -19.69 1.46
C VAL A 12 -6.12 -20.07 2.34
N GLN A 13 -7.35 -19.85 1.87
CA GLN A 13 -8.56 -20.22 2.58
C GLN A 13 -8.67 -21.74 2.78
N ASP A 14 -8.38 -22.54 1.75
CA ASP A 14 -8.35 -23.99 1.83
C ASP A 14 -7.27 -24.50 2.81
N SER A 15 -6.10 -23.86 2.82
CA SER A 15 -5.00 -24.20 3.74
C SER A 15 -5.37 -23.91 5.19
N ILE A 16 -6.10 -22.83 5.45
CA ILE A 16 -6.66 -22.48 6.77
C ILE A 16 -7.71 -23.52 7.17
N ALA A 17 -8.57 -23.94 6.25
CA ALA A 17 -9.65 -24.89 6.50
C ALA A 17 -9.15 -26.33 6.70
N THR A 18 -8.02 -26.73 6.09
CA THR A 18 -7.51 -28.10 6.10
C THR A 18 -6.47 -28.40 7.18
N ASN A 19 -6.04 -27.40 7.96
CA ASN A 19 -5.06 -27.62 9.03
C ASN A 19 -5.72 -28.31 10.25
N PRO A 20 -5.40 -29.59 10.58
CA PRO A 20 -6.20 -30.44 11.47
C PRO A 20 -6.04 -30.18 12.98
N GLY A 21 -5.43 -29.06 13.35
CA GLY A 21 -5.29 -28.65 14.75
C GLY A 21 -6.52 -27.90 15.27
N ASN A 22 -7.61 -28.60 15.62
CA ASN A 22 -8.82 -28.06 16.26
C ASN A 22 -9.71 -27.11 15.42
N LEU A 23 -10.28 -27.62 14.33
CA LEU A 23 -11.02 -26.79 13.36
C LEU A 23 -12.54 -27.06 13.30
N GLN A 24 -13.20 -27.41 14.41
CA GLN A 24 -14.65 -27.66 14.35
C GLN A 24 -15.53 -26.40 14.33
N ASP A 25 -14.94 -25.17 14.55
CA ASP A 25 -15.71 -23.90 14.60
C ASP A 25 -14.99 -22.67 14.00
N LYS A 26 -14.08 -22.86 13.03
CA LYS A 26 -13.27 -21.73 12.51
C LYS A 26 -13.82 -21.21 11.17
N THR A 27 -14.73 -20.23 11.23
CA THR A 27 -14.94 -19.31 10.13
C THR A 27 -13.73 -18.37 10.01
N PRO A 28 -13.44 -17.76 8.84
CA PRO A 28 -12.37 -16.75 8.69
C PRO A 28 -12.44 -15.60 9.72
N GLU A 29 -13.59 -15.42 10.34
CA GLU A 29 -13.85 -14.39 11.36
C GLU A 29 -13.41 -14.78 12.78
N ASN A 30 -13.13 -16.08 13.05
CA ASN A 30 -12.86 -16.60 14.39
C ASN A 30 -11.60 -17.46 14.49
N THR A 31 -10.51 -17.11 13.77
CA THR A 31 -9.25 -17.87 13.79
C THR A 31 -8.18 -17.18 14.61
N ASP A 32 -7.57 -17.93 15.55
CA ASP A 32 -6.35 -17.57 16.33
C ASP A 32 -5.06 -17.57 15.47
N TYR A 33 -5.13 -17.24 14.18
CA TYR A 33 -3.94 -17.14 13.35
C TYR A 33 -3.53 -15.72 13.10
N THR A 34 -2.23 -15.49 12.96
CA THR A 34 -1.67 -14.22 12.47
C THR A 34 -1.31 -14.37 11.00
N TYR A 35 -1.93 -13.57 10.13
CA TYR A 35 -1.57 -13.50 8.72
C TYR A 35 -0.28 -12.70 8.56
N ILE A 36 0.63 -13.18 7.71
CA ILE A 36 1.89 -12.48 7.46
C ILE A 36 2.07 -12.28 5.96
N GLU A 37 2.28 -11.04 5.54
CA GLU A 37 2.62 -10.68 4.16
C GLU A 37 3.95 -9.92 4.14
N PRO A 38 5.11 -10.61 3.97
CA PRO A 38 6.43 -9.99 4.03
C PRO A 38 6.76 -9.09 2.84
N PHE A 39 6.03 -9.23 1.74
CA PHE A 39 6.19 -8.47 0.49
C PHE A 39 4.82 -7.91 0.09
N LEU A 40 4.35 -6.90 0.84
CA LEU A 40 2.99 -6.38 0.72
C LEU A 40 2.68 -5.81 -0.67
N GLY A 41 3.60 -5.00 -1.22
CA GLY A 41 3.33 -4.29 -2.47
C GLY A 41 1.99 -3.55 -2.44
N GLY A 42 1.15 -3.78 -3.42
CA GLY A 42 -0.21 -3.19 -3.46
C GLY A 42 -1.24 -3.86 -2.55
N GLY A 43 -0.86 -4.80 -1.69
CA GLY A 43 -1.71 -5.43 -0.69
C GLY A 43 -2.88 -6.26 -1.27
N ALA A 44 -2.78 -6.74 -2.51
CA ALA A 44 -3.90 -7.36 -3.19
C ALA A 44 -4.43 -8.62 -2.48
N VAL A 45 -3.54 -9.45 -1.93
CA VAL A 45 -3.92 -10.65 -1.17
C VAL A 45 -4.45 -10.26 0.20
N PHE A 46 -3.72 -9.43 0.92
CA PHE A 46 -4.09 -8.92 2.24
C PHE A 46 -5.50 -8.29 2.27
N PHE A 47 -5.77 -7.33 1.36
CA PHE A 47 -7.08 -6.67 1.29
C PHE A 47 -8.21 -7.57 0.74
N SER A 48 -7.87 -8.65 0.04
CA SER A 48 -8.86 -9.65 -0.37
C SER A 48 -9.27 -10.58 0.76
N LEU A 49 -8.31 -10.93 1.64
CA LEU A 49 -8.54 -11.82 2.80
C LEU A 49 -9.13 -11.07 4.00
N LYS A 50 -8.77 -9.81 4.19
CA LYS A 50 -9.15 -8.96 5.34
C LYS A 50 -8.99 -9.66 6.70
N PRO A 51 -7.80 -10.20 7.03
CA PRO A 51 -7.58 -10.91 8.29
C PRO A 51 -7.69 -9.96 9.49
N LYS A 52 -8.25 -10.41 10.62
CA LYS A 52 -8.36 -9.60 11.85
C LYS A 52 -7.00 -9.37 12.53
N LYS A 53 -6.04 -10.29 12.38
CA LYS A 53 -4.69 -10.14 12.92
C LYS A 53 -3.68 -10.35 11.81
N ALA A 54 -2.82 -9.36 11.58
CA ALA A 54 -1.82 -9.44 10.53
C ALA A 54 -0.55 -8.65 10.82
N ILE A 55 0.56 -9.14 10.27
CA ILE A 55 1.81 -8.42 10.12
C ILE A 55 2.03 -8.22 8.63
N ILE A 56 1.97 -6.99 8.17
CA ILE A 56 2.24 -6.61 6.78
C ILE A 56 3.53 -5.85 6.69
N ASN A 57 4.37 -6.19 5.72
CA ASN A 57 5.71 -5.64 5.58
C ASN A 57 6.05 -5.36 4.12
N ASP A 58 6.86 -4.35 3.90
CA ASP A 58 7.56 -4.14 2.63
C ASP A 58 8.89 -3.42 2.90
N LEU A 59 9.88 -3.67 2.04
CA LEU A 59 11.17 -2.99 2.12
C LEU A 59 11.07 -1.53 1.64
N ASN A 60 10.06 -1.21 0.84
CA ASN A 60 9.85 0.13 0.29
C ASN A 60 9.25 1.06 1.35
N GLU A 61 10.09 1.96 1.88
CA GLU A 61 9.72 2.93 2.91
C GLU A 61 8.58 3.86 2.45
N ASP A 62 8.61 4.37 1.22
CA ASP A 62 7.55 5.26 0.71
C ASP A 62 6.20 4.56 0.61
N LEU A 63 6.21 3.27 0.24
CA LEU A 63 5.01 2.46 0.21
C LEU A 63 4.44 2.24 1.62
N ILE A 64 5.30 1.87 2.57
CA ILE A 64 4.90 1.68 3.97
C ILE A 64 4.44 2.99 4.60
N ASN A 65 5.11 4.11 4.29
CA ASN A 65 4.65 5.43 4.70
C ASN A 65 3.23 5.71 4.19
N ALA A 66 2.91 5.40 2.94
CA ALA A 66 1.56 5.57 2.41
C ALA A 66 0.51 4.78 3.20
N TYR A 67 0.79 3.51 3.54
CA TYR A 67 -0.12 2.71 4.37
C TYR A 67 -0.28 3.26 5.79
N ARG A 68 0.80 3.73 6.42
CA ARG A 68 0.74 4.36 7.76
C ARG A 68 -0.06 5.65 7.76
N VAL A 69 0.10 6.49 6.73
CA VAL A 69 -0.70 7.70 6.56
C VAL A 69 -2.17 7.36 6.38
N ILE A 70 -2.50 6.33 5.56
CA ILE A 70 -3.88 5.88 5.38
C ILE A 70 -4.46 5.32 6.70
N GLN A 71 -3.68 4.57 7.49
CA GLN A 71 -4.13 4.06 8.79
C GLN A 71 -4.42 5.18 9.80
N SER A 72 -3.67 6.27 9.76
CA SER A 72 -3.78 7.40 10.69
C SER A 72 -4.90 8.38 10.35
N ASP A 73 -5.16 9.37 11.22
CA ASP A 73 -6.09 10.47 10.99
C ASP A 73 -5.68 11.37 9.80
N LYS A 74 -4.44 11.25 9.32
CA LYS A 74 -3.89 12.02 8.21
C LYS A 74 -4.42 11.59 6.83
N TYR A 75 -5.16 10.48 6.74
CA TYR A 75 -5.77 10.04 5.48
C TYR A 75 -6.65 11.11 4.81
N LYS A 76 -7.27 12.00 5.60
CA LYS A 76 -8.06 13.12 5.05
C LYS A 76 -7.17 14.13 4.33
N ALA A 77 -6.04 14.49 4.93
CA ALA A 77 -5.06 15.39 4.30
C ALA A 77 -4.45 14.73 3.04
N LEU A 78 -4.22 13.43 3.06
CA LEU A 78 -3.78 12.66 1.90
C LEU A 78 -4.80 12.75 0.74
N ILE A 79 -6.09 12.58 1.01
CA ILE A 79 -7.15 12.73 0.00
C ILE A 79 -7.13 14.12 -0.61
N GLU A 80 -7.05 15.16 0.21
CA GLU A 80 -7.00 16.55 -0.29
C GLU A 80 -5.73 16.80 -1.14
N ARG A 81 -4.59 16.25 -0.73
CA ARG A 81 -3.34 16.39 -1.51
C ARG A 81 -3.43 15.65 -2.85
N LEU A 82 -4.05 14.48 -2.89
CA LEU A 82 -4.28 13.72 -4.13
C LEU A 82 -5.25 14.43 -5.08
N LYS A 83 -6.27 15.13 -4.55
CA LYS A 83 -7.16 15.99 -5.36
C LYS A 83 -6.37 17.13 -5.99
N GLN A 84 -5.50 17.81 -5.22
CA GLN A 84 -4.62 18.84 -5.76
C GLN A 84 -3.71 18.32 -6.88
N PHE A 85 -3.13 17.13 -6.70
CA PHE A 85 -2.36 16.48 -7.77
C PHE A 85 -3.21 16.17 -9.00
N SER A 86 -4.46 15.74 -8.81
CA SER A 86 -5.39 15.50 -9.92
C SER A 86 -5.66 16.78 -10.69
N ASP A 87 -5.94 17.89 -10.00
CA ASP A 87 -6.21 19.19 -10.63
C ASP A 87 -4.98 19.71 -11.39
N SER A 88 -3.80 19.65 -10.77
CA SER A 88 -2.54 20.05 -11.41
C SER A 88 -2.21 19.19 -12.64
N TYR A 89 -2.41 17.86 -12.54
CA TYR A 89 -2.20 16.94 -13.66
C TYR A 89 -3.12 17.24 -14.85
N HIS A 90 -4.38 17.62 -14.60
CA HIS A 90 -5.30 17.98 -15.68
C HIS A 90 -4.94 19.31 -16.34
N GLN A 91 -4.24 20.21 -15.64
CA GLN A 91 -3.76 21.49 -16.20
C GLN A 91 -2.46 21.30 -16.99
N ASP A 92 -1.50 20.57 -16.42
CA ASP A 92 -0.20 20.28 -17.00
C ASP A 92 0.28 18.89 -16.52
N ALA A 93 0.00 17.86 -17.30
CA ALA A 93 0.32 16.49 -16.96
C ALA A 93 1.83 16.23 -16.93
N ASP A 94 2.57 16.71 -17.93
CA ASP A 94 4.02 16.51 -18.05
C ASP A 94 4.77 17.25 -16.95
N GLY A 95 4.50 18.54 -16.76
CA GLY A 95 5.13 19.35 -15.71
C GLY A 95 4.86 18.76 -14.34
N THR A 96 3.58 18.55 -13.97
CA THR A 96 3.20 17.96 -12.67
C THR A 96 3.88 16.62 -12.43
N TYR A 97 3.93 15.74 -13.44
CA TYR A 97 4.55 14.43 -13.29
C TYR A 97 6.05 14.51 -13.02
N TYR A 98 6.77 15.23 -13.88
CA TYR A 98 8.23 15.26 -13.81
C TYR A 98 8.74 16.09 -12.64
N ASP A 99 8.05 17.16 -12.26
CA ASP A 99 8.35 17.93 -11.04
C ASP A 99 8.17 17.07 -9.79
N THR A 100 7.00 16.42 -9.64
CA THR A 100 6.72 15.53 -8.50
C THR A 100 7.68 14.34 -8.46
N ARG A 101 8.03 13.77 -9.62
CA ARG A 101 9.03 12.71 -9.70
C ARG A 101 10.41 13.20 -9.24
N GLY A 102 10.72 14.47 -9.51
CA GLY A 102 11.98 15.11 -9.17
C GLY A 102 12.25 15.25 -7.67
N TRP A 103 11.25 15.24 -6.81
CA TRP A 103 11.38 15.51 -5.38
C TRP A 103 12.41 14.66 -4.67
N ASP A 104 12.52 13.36 -4.97
CA ASP A 104 13.51 12.45 -4.36
C ASP A 104 14.96 12.67 -4.83
N ARG A 105 15.19 13.71 -5.64
CA ARG A 105 16.51 14.18 -6.05
C ARG A 105 16.97 15.40 -5.26
N GLU A 106 16.06 16.00 -4.48
CA GLU A 106 16.36 17.11 -3.59
C GLU A 106 17.12 16.61 -2.36
N GLU A 107 18.17 17.32 -1.94
CA GLU A 107 18.99 16.92 -0.78
C GLU A 107 18.17 16.92 0.52
N ASP A 108 17.17 17.79 0.59
CA ASP A 108 16.28 18.01 1.73
C ASP A 108 14.91 17.32 1.60
N PHE A 109 14.78 16.30 0.73
CA PHE A 109 13.51 15.62 0.42
C PHE A 109 12.69 15.26 1.67
N PHE A 110 13.32 14.65 2.68
CA PHE A 110 12.63 14.20 3.89
C PHE A 110 12.24 15.33 4.86
N THR A 111 12.91 16.46 4.79
CA THR A 111 12.61 17.64 5.62
C THR A 111 11.64 18.60 4.96
N LYS A 112 11.67 18.65 3.64
CA LYS A 112 10.81 19.52 2.83
C LYS A 112 9.43 18.93 2.59
N HIS A 113 9.36 17.60 2.44
CA HIS A 113 8.12 16.87 2.18
C HIS A 113 7.77 15.99 3.38
N ASP A 114 6.67 16.33 4.04
CA ASP A 114 6.17 15.54 5.16
C ASP A 114 5.65 14.16 4.72
N GLU A 115 5.23 13.34 5.67
CA GLU A 115 4.74 12.00 5.39
C GLU A 115 3.49 11.97 4.49
N VAL A 116 2.63 13.00 4.57
CA VAL A 116 1.42 13.09 3.74
C VAL A 116 1.81 13.42 2.29
N GLU A 117 2.74 14.36 2.09
CA GLU A 117 3.23 14.70 0.76
C GLU A 117 3.96 13.54 0.10
N ARG A 118 4.81 12.82 0.86
CA ARG A 118 5.51 11.63 0.37
C ARG A 118 4.54 10.48 0.03
N ALA A 119 3.51 10.27 0.87
CA ALA A 119 2.45 9.29 0.59
C ALA A 119 1.64 9.66 -0.67
N ALA A 120 1.26 10.93 -0.80
CA ALA A 120 0.55 11.43 -1.98
C ALA A 120 1.41 11.31 -3.24
N ARG A 121 2.71 11.65 -3.16
CA ARG A 121 3.67 11.45 -4.24
C ARG A 121 3.74 9.99 -4.70
N MET A 122 3.87 9.05 -3.76
CA MET A 122 3.95 7.62 -4.06
C MET A 122 2.70 7.15 -4.82
N ILE A 123 1.50 7.51 -4.34
CA ILE A 123 0.23 7.14 -4.98
C ILE A 123 0.09 7.80 -6.34
N PHE A 124 0.36 9.11 -6.44
CA PHE A 124 0.30 9.87 -7.68
C PHE A 124 1.20 9.27 -8.76
N LEU A 125 2.47 9.04 -8.45
CA LEU A 125 3.42 8.45 -9.39
C LEU A 125 3.00 7.04 -9.81
N ASN A 126 2.52 6.20 -8.91
CA ASN A 126 2.04 4.87 -9.26
C ASN A 126 0.83 4.90 -10.20
N ARG A 127 -0.10 5.85 -10.00
CA ARG A 127 -1.30 6.02 -10.83
C ARG A 127 -1.03 6.63 -12.21
N THR A 128 0.06 7.38 -12.35
CA THR A 128 0.35 8.17 -13.56
C THR A 128 1.59 7.70 -14.33
N CYS A 129 2.44 6.84 -13.75
CA CYS A 129 3.61 6.30 -14.42
C CYS A 129 3.25 5.18 -15.42
N TYR A 130 4.17 4.88 -16.31
CA TYR A 130 4.03 3.82 -17.31
C TYR A 130 3.72 2.45 -16.66
N ASN A 131 2.55 1.90 -16.96
CA ASN A 131 2.05 0.59 -16.48
C ASN A 131 2.00 0.43 -14.95
N GLY A 132 2.01 1.52 -14.18
CA GLY A 132 2.05 1.46 -12.71
C GLY A 132 3.31 0.78 -12.16
N LEU A 133 4.42 0.86 -12.89
CA LEU A 133 5.68 0.19 -12.52
C LEU A 133 6.43 1.03 -11.48
N TYR A 134 6.64 0.49 -10.30
CA TYR A 134 7.61 1.06 -9.37
C TYR A 134 9.02 0.62 -9.78
N ARG A 135 9.86 1.57 -10.15
CA ARG A 135 11.27 1.34 -10.51
C ARG A 135 12.12 2.50 -10.03
N VAL A 136 13.29 2.16 -9.47
CA VAL A 136 14.29 3.13 -9.02
C VAL A 136 15.60 2.95 -9.77
N ASN A 137 16.42 4.00 -9.79
CA ASN A 137 17.79 3.95 -10.28
C ASN A 137 18.74 3.44 -9.18
N ASN A 138 20.04 3.39 -9.49
CA ASN A 138 21.08 2.93 -8.54
C ASN A 138 21.23 3.83 -7.29
N LYS A 139 20.61 5.02 -7.29
CA LYS A 139 20.57 5.93 -6.14
C LYS A 139 19.26 5.79 -5.32
N GLY A 140 18.41 4.81 -5.64
CA GLY A 140 17.11 4.65 -5.00
C GLY A 140 16.03 5.62 -5.47
N GLN A 141 16.30 6.45 -6.48
CA GLN A 141 15.36 7.48 -6.96
C GLN A 141 14.39 6.90 -7.99
N PHE A 142 13.11 7.24 -7.87
CA PHE A 142 12.06 6.79 -8.78
C PHE A 142 12.35 7.25 -10.22
N ASN A 143 12.37 6.32 -11.18
CA ASN A 143 12.80 6.60 -12.55
C ASN A 143 11.88 6.09 -13.65
N THR A 144 10.68 5.62 -13.32
CA THR A 144 9.69 5.24 -14.36
C THR A 144 9.25 6.48 -15.14
N PRO A 145 9.11 6.43 -16.46
CA PRO A 145 8.56 7.53 -17.24
C PRO A 145 7.05 7.66 -17.00
N MET A 146 6.49 8.82 -17.36
CA MET A 146 5.05 9.04 -17.35
C MET A 146 4.31 8.06 -18.26
N GLY A 147 3.15 7.59 -17.83
CA GLY A 147 2.20 6.84 -18.65
C GLY A 147 1.36 7.78 -19.50
N ARG A 148 0.84 7.26 -20.61
CA ARG A 148 -0.03 8.05 -21.53
C ARG A 148 -1.50 7.86 -21.16
N TYR A 149 -1.88 8.22 -19.92
CA TYR A 149 -3.26 8.12 -19.45
C TYR A 149 -3.99 9.44 -19.72
N ARG A 150 -5.16 9.36 -20.35
CA ARG A 150 -5.99 10.54 -20.62
C ARG A 150 -6.68 11.04 -19.36
N ASN A 151 -7.11 10.15 -18.49
CA ASN A 151 -7.84 10.48 -17.24
C ASN A 151 -7.52 9.42 -16.17
N PRO A 152 -6.32 9.45 -15.56
CA PRO A 152 -5.97 8.50 -14.51
C PRO A 152 -6.77 8.79 -13.24
N LEU A 153 -7.23 7.73 -12.56
CA LEU A 153 -7.87 7.85 -11.24
C LEU A 153 -6.78 8.11 -10.18
N ILE A 154 -6.34 9.37 -10.05
CA ILE A 154 -5.28 9.77 -9.12
C ILE A 154 -5.77 9.69 -7.67
N CYS A 155 -6.96 10.24 -7.38
CA CYS A 155 -7.59 10.18 -6.07
C CYS A 155 -8.77 9.21 -6.09
N ASP A 156 -8.60 8.02 -5.54
CA ASP A 156 -9.66 7.06 -5.28
C ASP A 156 -10.10 7.19 -3.81
N GLU A 157 -10.88 8.25 -3.54
CA GLU A 157 -11.27 8.63 -2.19
C GLU A 157 -12.04 7.51 -1.47
N SER A 158 -12.94 6.82 -2.19
CA SER A 158 -13.72 5.74 -1.61
C SER A 158 -12.85 4.57 -1.17
N ASN A 159 -11.90 4.18 -2.00
CA ASN A 159 -10.95 3.12 -1.68
C ASN A 159 -10.01 3.49 -0.52
N ILE A 160 -9.53 4.73 -0.47
CA ILE A 160 -8.70 5.21 0.65
C ILE A 160 -9.48 5.16 1.97
N LYS A 161 -10.75 5.57 1.97
CA LYS A 161 -11.63 5.50 3.16
C LYS A 161 -11.88 4.06 3.60
N GLU A 162 -12.18 3.16 2.67
CA GLU A 162 -12.37 1.74 2.99
C GLU A 162 -11.12 1.11 3.60
N ILE A 163 -9.95 1.41 3.03
CA ILE A 163 -8.65 0.94 3.57
C ILE A 163 -8.41 1.53 4.95
N HIS A 164 -8.67 2.83 5.15
CA HIS A 164 -8.55 3.47 6.45
C HIS A 164 -9.43 2.80 7.50
N GLU A 165 -10.73 2.64 7.22
CA GLU A 165 -11.68 1.99 8.13
C GLU A 165 -11.22 0.60 8.55
N TYR A 166 -10.68 -0.18 7.62
CA TYR A 166 -10.17 -1.51 7.94
C TYR A 166 -8.87 -1.47 8.74
N LEU A 167 -7.88 -0.66 8.35
CA LEU A 167 -6.57 -0.59 9.00
C LEU A 167 -6.61 0.08 10.38
N SER A 168 -7.55 1.02 10.61
CA SER A 168 -7.68 1.77 11.86
C SER A 168 -8.70 1.16 12.84
N ASN A 169 -9.44 0.13 12.43
CA ASN A 169 -10.41 -0.53 13.28
C ASN A 169 -9.71 -1.17 14.50
N PRO A 170 -10.06 -0.77 15.73
CA PRO A 170 -9.41 -1.30 16.95
C PRO A 170 -9.63 -2.81 17.16
N GLU A 171 -10.64 -3.40 16.51
CA GLU A 171 -10.84 -4.85 16.51
C GLU A 171 -9.84 -5.60 15.62
N ASN A 172 -9.19 -4.89 14.70
CA ASN A 172 -8.19 -5.43 13.80
C ASN A 172 -6.80 -5.15 14.36
N GLN A 173 -6.03 -6.20 14.54
CA GLN A 173 -4.64 -6.13 15.02
C GLN A 173 -3.70 -6.13 13.80
N ILE A 174 -3.61 -5.01 13.10
CA ILE A 174 -2.79 -4.89 11.90
C ILE A 174 -1.51 -4.13 12.22
N GLU A 175 -0.39 -4.84 12.23
CA GLU A 175 0.96 -4.27 12.38
C GLU A 175 1.57 -3.98 11.01
N ILE A 176 2.01 -2.72 10.79
CA ILE A 176 2.64 -2.27 9.55
C ILE A 176 4.15 -2.10 9.78
N MET A 177 4.94 -3.00 9.22
CA MET A 177 6.40 -3.00 9.33
C MET A 177 7.05 -2.43 8.06
N ASN A 178 8.25 -1.87 8.24
CA ASN A 178 9.16 -1.54 7.14
C ASN A 178 10.51 -2.19 7.43
N GLY A 179 10.84 -3.22 6.70
CA GLY A 179 12.07 -3.98 6.95
C GLY A 179 12.25 -5.15 6.00
N SER A 180 13.27 -5.95 6.26
CA SER A 180 13.48 -7.16 5.49
C SER A 180 12.40 -8.21 5.78
N TYR A 181 12.21 -9.14 4.84
CA TYR A 181 11.25 -10.23 5.01
C TYR A 181 11.60 -11.14 6.19
N GLU A 182 12.92 -11.29 6.48
CA GLU A 182 13.38 -12.07 7.62
C GLU A 182 12.89 -11.48 8.94
N GLN A 183 12.93 -10.15 9.08
CA GLN A 183 12.43 -9.46 10.27
C GLN A 183 10.92 -9.66 10.44
N ALA A 184 10.15 -9.63 9.35
CA ALA A 184 8.71 -9.88 9.40
C ALA A 184 8.38 -11.33 9.80
N ILE A 185 9.17 -12.31 9.31
CA ILE A 185 9.01 -13.72 9.67
C ILE A 185 9.44 -13.98 11.13
N GLU A 186 10.52 -13.36 11.59
CA GLU A 186 10.98 -13.50 12.98
C GLU A 186 9.94 -12.98 13.96
N LYS A 187 9.39 -11.79 13.69
CA LYS A 187 8.30 -11.20 14.48
C LYS A 187 7.07 -12.09 14.59
N ALA A 188 6.87 -12.96 13.65
CA ALA A 188 5.73 -13.86 13.61
C ALA A 188 5.88 -15.12 14.49
N LYS A 189 7.08 -15.37 15.03
CA LYS A 189 7.33 -16.50 15.93
C LYS A 189 7.01 -16.16 17.39
N ASP A 190 6.90 -14.85 17.69
CA ASP A 190 6.55 -14.31 19.01
C ASP A 190 5.02 -14.24 19.19
#